data_4522d8e3ea8e9220215b6edb8a6eb7a2
#
_entry.id   4522d8e3ea8e9220215b6edb8a6eb7a2
#
_cell.length_a   1.000
_cell.length_b   1.000
_cell.length_c   1.000
_cell.angle_alpha   90.00
_cell.angle_beta   90.00
_cell.angle_gamma   90.00
#
_symmetry.space_group_name_H-M   'P 1'
#
loop_
_entity.id
_entity.type
_entity.pdbx_description
1 polymer ?
#
loop_
_entity_poly.entity_id
_entity_poly.type
_entity_poly.pdbx_seq_one_letter_code
_entity_poly.pdbx_strand_id
1 'polypeptide(L)' 'MATAGLTVEEQKAVEVFQREVVGPSMEKLVILDFWAEWCGPCKALAPMLEKVAAQYADKGVVLAKINVDENKFI' A
#
# COMPACT_ATOMS: atom_id res chain seq x y z
N MET A 1 -9.67 -3.89 -15.20
CA MET A 1 -8.57 -4.86 -15.35
C MET A 1 -9.12 -6.27 -15.49
N ALA A 2 -8.62 -7.00 -16.45
CA ALA A 2 -9.01 -8.40 -16.62
C ALA A 2 -8.39 -9.26 -15.52
N THR A 3 -9.21 -10.13 -14.89
CA THR A 3 -8.76 -11.02 -13.84
C THR A 3 -8.83 -12.50 -14.23
N ALA A 4 -9.07 -12.77 -15.54
CA ALA A 4 -9.15 -14.14 -16.04
C ALA A 4 -7.82 -14.87 -15.82
N GLY A 5 -7.87 -16.09 -15.31
CA GLY A 5 -6.70 -16.90 -15.02
C GLY A 5 -6.03 -16.63 -13.68
N LEU A 6 -6.51 -15.69 -12.89
CA LEU A 6 -5.98 -15.42 -11.56
C LEU A 6 -6.62 -16.35 -10.51
N THR A 7 -5.84 -16.73 -9.51
CA THR A 7 -6.37 -17.42 -8.33
C THR A 7 -7.18 -16.45 -7.48
N VAL A 8 -7.92 -16.98 -6.49
CA VAL A 8 -8.67 -16.13 -5.56
C VAL A 8 -7.73 -15.20 -4.78
N GLU A 9 -6.58 -15.71 -4.35
CA GLU A 9 -5.59 -14.90 -3.64
C GLU A 9 -5.04 -13.78 -4.51
N GLU A 10 -4.75 -14.09 -5.78
CA GLU A 10 -4.26 -13.10 -6.72
C GLU A 10 -5.31 -12.02 -7.01
N GLN A 11 -6.57 -12.43 -7.16
CA GLN A 11 -7.67 -11.48 -7.35
C GLN A 11 -7.83 -10.55 -6.15
N LYS A 12 -7.72 -11.09 -4.94
CA LYS A 12 -7.78 -10.27 -3.72
C LYS A 12 -6.63 -9.29 -3.64
N ALA A 13 -5.43 -9.71 -4.04
CA ALA A 13 -4.27 -8.84 -4.05
C ALA A 13 -4.47 -7.68 -5.04
N VAL A 14 -5.01 -7.97 -6.23
CA VAL A 14 -5.32 -6.93 -7.22
C VAL A 14 -6.36 -5.95 -6.66
N GLU A 15 -7.39 -6.45 -6.02
CA GLU A 15 -8.43 -5.60 -5.41
C GLU A 15 -7.86 -4.69 -4.33
N VAL A 16 -7.02 -5.23 -3.46
CA VAL A 16 -6.36 -4.44 -2.40
C VAL A 16 -5.52 -3.34 -3.04
N PHE A 17 -4.71 -3.68 -4.03
CA PHE A 17 -3.85 -2.72 -4.69
C PHE A 17 -4.65 -1.62 -5.37
N GLN A 18 -5.72 -1.97 -6.07
CA GLN A 18 -6.57 -0.99 -6.73
C GLN A 18 -7.25 -0.06 -5.73
N ARG A 19 -7.75 -0.61 -4.63
CA ARG A 19 -8.45 0.17 -3.61
C ARG A 19 -7.52 1.08 -2.83
N GLU A 20 -6.35 0.57 -2.44
CA GLU A 20 -5.43 1.28 -1.55
C GLU A 20 -4.45 2.18 -2.31
N VAL A 21 -4.15 1.87 -3.55
CA VAL A 21 -3.09 2.54 -4.30
C VAL A 21 -3.61 3.19 -5.57
N VAL A 22 -4.13 2.40 -6.49
CA VAL A 22 -4.46 2.90 -7.84
C VAL A 22 -5.59 3.93 -7.77
N GLY A 23 -6.67 3.60 -7.06
CA GLY A 23 -7.81 4.52 -6.91
C GLY A 23 -7.38 5.86 -6.31
N PRO A 24 -6.79 5.86 -5.11
CA PRO A 24 -6.33 7.11 -4.50
C PRO A 24 -5.30 7.86 -5.35
N SER A 25 -4.43 7.15 -6.09
CA SER A 25 -3.40 7.78 -6.91
C SER A 25 -3.95 8.60 -8.07
N MET A 26 -5.21 8.42 -8.42
CA MET A 26 -5.86 9.23 -9.45
C MET A 26 -6.02 10.69 -9.03
N GLU A 27 -6.08 10.96 -7.74
CA GLU A 27 -6.30 12.31 -7.20
C GLU A 27 -5.24 12.76 -6.21
N LYS A 28 -4.46 11.81 -5.66
CA LYS A 28 -3.51 12.07 -4.58
C LYS A 28 -2.18 11.42 -4.85
N LEU A 29 -1.13 11.92 -4.19
CA LEU A 29 0.17 11.26 -4.19
C LEU A 29 0.13 10.13 -3.15
N VAL A 30 0.29 8.91 -3.61
CA VAL A 30 0.29 7.74 -2.73
C VAL A 30 1.72 7.30 -2.47
N ILE A 31 2.10 7.28 -1.19
CA ILE A 31 3.38 6.71 -0.75
C ILE A 31 3.12 5.25 -0.42
N LEU A 32 3.81 4.34 -1.13
CA LEU A 32 3.71 2.91 -0.88
C LEU A 32 4.74 2.48 0.14
N ASP A 33 4.28 1.87 1.23
CA ASP A 33 5.14 1.31 2.25
C ASP A 33 4.93 -0.20 2.31
N PHE A 34 5.88 -0.95 1.74
CA PHE A 34 5.88 -2.41 1.84
C PHE A 34 6.58 -2.82 3.15
N TRP A 35 5.90 -3.58 3.98
CA TRP A 35 6.42 -3.95 5.29
C TRP A 35 6.12 -5.40 5.63
N ALA A 36 6.83 -5.92 6.63
CA ALA A 36 6.62 -7.25 7.18
C ALA A 36 7.02 -7.27 8.65
N GLU A 37 6.45 -8.19 9.41
CA GLU A 37 6.78 -8.33 10.84
C GLU A 37 8.25 -8.66 11.08
N TRP A 38 8.86 -9.39 10.15
CA TRP A 38 10.27 -9.77 10.24
C TRP A 38 11.24 -8.68 9.80
N CYS A 39 10.73 -7.58 9.28
CA CYS A 39 11.57 -6.51 8.76
C CYS A 39 11.75 -5.41 9.83
N GLY A 40 12.81 -5.49 10.61
CA GLY A 40 13.12 -4.49 11.63
C GLY A 40 13.23 -3.07 11.09
N PRO A 41 14.03 -2.83 10.03
CA PRO A 41 14.13 -1.48 9.44
C PRO A 41 12.79 -0.94 8.92
N CYS A 42 11.94 -1.79 8.36
CA CYS A 42 10.61 -1.37 7.89
C CYS A 42 9.76 -0.86 9.05
N LYS A 43 9.79 -1.58 10.16
CA LYS A 43 9.02 -1.22 11.37
C LYS A 43 9.56 0.05 12.01
N ALA A 44 10.86 0.25 11.97
CA ALA A 44 11.48 1.47 12.49
C ALA A 44 11.14 2.68 11.62
N LEU A 45 11.00 2.49 10.30
CA LEU A 45 10.68 3.55 9.36
C LEU A 45 9.22 3.98 9.43
N ALA A 46 8.31 3.06 9.79
CA ALA A 46 6.87 3.30 9.74
C ALA A 46 6.42 4.57 10.47
N PRO A 47 6.86 4.84 11.73
CA PRO A 47 6.44 6.06 12.42
C PRO A 47 6.86 7.34 11.70
N MET A 48 8.02 7.33 11.06
CA MET A 48 8.51 8.49 10.31
C MET A 48 7.67 8.74 9.07
N LEU A 49 7.34 7.67 8.33
CA LEU A 49 6.49 7.77 7.14
C LEU A 49 5.09 8.25 7.50
N GLU A 50 4.53 7.73 8.59
CA GLU A 50 3.21 8.14 9.06
C GLU A 50 3.20 9.61 9.45
N LYS A 51 4.24 10.08 10.12
CA LYS A 51 4.37 11.47 10.51
C LYS A 51 4.46 12.38 9.29
N VAL A 52 5.30 12.03 8.34
CA VAL A 52 5.48 12.85 7.12
C VAL A 52 4.18 12.86 6.31
N ALA A 53 3.53 11.72 6.14
CA ALA A 53 2.26 11.64 5.41
C ALA A 53 1.19 12.51 6.08
N ALA A 54 1.13 12.49 7.42
CA ALA A 54 0.19 13.32 8.16
C ALA A 54 0.46 14.82 7.97
N GLN A 55 1.74 15.22 7.90
CA GLN A 55 2.13 16.62 7.68
C GLN A 55 1.68 17.13 6.32
N TYR A 56 1.60 16.26 5.32
CA TYR A 56 1.25 16.63 3.95
C TYR A 56 -0.14 16.14 3.53
N ALA A 57 -0.94 15.66 4.47
CA ALA A 57 -2.27 15.12 4.17
C ALA A 57 -3.17 16.18 3.50
N ASP A 58 -3.09 17.41 3.95
CA ASP A 58 -3.86 18.52 3.37
C ASP A 58 -3.40 18.91 1.98
N LYS A 59 -2.23 18.45 1.57
CA LYS A 59 -1.68 18.66 0.22
C LYS A 59 -1.92 17.48 -0.70
N GLY A 60 -2.75 16.54 -0.29
CA GLY A 60 -3.12 15.40 -1.11
C GLY A 60 -2.14 14.24 -1.07
N VAL A 61 -1.40 14.08 0.03
CA VAL A 61 -0.50 12.95 0.22
C VAL A 61 -1.16 11.92 1.13
N VAL A 62 -1.15 10.65 0.73
CA VAL A 62 -1.66 9.54 1.53
C VAL A 62 -0.62 8.43 1.61
N LEU A 63 -0.64 7.68 2.69
CA LEU A 63 0.26 6.54 2.91
C LEU A 63 -0.54 5.26 2.78
N ALA A 64 -0.10 4.37 1.89
CA ALA A 64 -0.66 3.03 1.75
C ALA A 64 0.35 2.02 2.27
N LYS A 65 -0.02 1.28 3.31
CA LYS A 65 0.85 0.28 3.94
C LYS A 65 0.42 -1.10 3.47
N ILE A 66 1.33 -1.83 2.86
CA ILE A 66 1.05 -3.16 2.32
C ILE A 66 1.96 -4.18 2.97
N ASN A 67 1.36 -5.11 3.72
CA ASN A 67 2.09 -6.23 4.31
C ASN A 67 2.43 -7.23 3.21
N VAL A 68 3.71 -7.51 3.00
CA VAL A 68 4.15 -8.38 1.89
C VAL A 68 3.82 -9.84 2.11
N ASP A 69 3.65 -10.28 3.36
CA ASP A 69 3.30 -11.67 3.65
C ASP A 69 1.80 -11.95 3.40
N GLU A 70 0.96 -10.94 3.61
CA GLU A 70 -0.48 -11.06 3.36
C GLU A 70 -0.84 -10.78 1.91
N ASN A 71 0.02 -10.10 1.17
CA ASN A 71 -0.25 -9.64 -0.20
C ASN A 71 0.89 -10.07 -1.14
N LYS A 72 1.17 -11.36 -1.18
CA LYS A 72 2.33 -11.90 -1.92
C LYS A 72 2.26 -11.70 -3.43
N PHE A 73 1.09 -11.42 -3.96
CA PHE A 73 0.89 -11.31 -5.40
C PHE A 73 0.76 -9.87 -5.90
N ILE A 74 1.04 -8.92 -5.04
CA ILE A 74 1.06 -7.51 -5.46
C ILE A 74 2.37 -7.15 -6.16
#